data_6f66582d01ad2b55f2ecc4964cc9cfee
#
_entry.id   6f66582d01ad2b55f2ecc4964cc9cfee
#
_cell.length_a   1.000
_cell.length_b   1.000
_cell.length_c   1.000
_cell.angle_alpha   90.00
_cell.angle_beta   90.00
_cell.angle_gamma   90.00
#
_symmetry.space_group_name_H-M   'P 1'
#
loop_
_entity.id
_entity.type
_entity.pdbx_description
1 polymer ?
#
loop_
_entity_poly.entity_id
_entity_poly.type
_entity_poly.pdbx_seq_one_letter_code
_entity_poly.pdbx_strand_id
1 'polypeptide(L)'
;FLKAIVSIIGRDEPPKNIGLENDHVTLDMREKIGSLFSFSVFSDVSKHLMELRMIKSNEEIEIIKNGARIADLGGEEIVKNIREGNTEIEISIAGRDRMEREIVKTYPDAEYMDTWVWFQSGINTDGAHNPKTNRKLTKGDILSLNTFPMISGYYTALERTLFLDHADDESLKAWEANVKVHKRGLELIKPGVKCSDICHELNELFAELGYLHYRTFGYGHSFGVLSHFYGREAGLELREDIDTVLEENMVVSMEPMIMIPEGNPGAGGYREHDILVIGKDGAENI
;
A
#
# COMPACT_ATOMS: atom_id res chain seq x y z
N PHE A 1 5.41 19.95 -22.28
CA PHE A 1 6.44 19.14 -21.62
C PHE A 1 7.79 19.23 -22.35
N LEU A 2 7.94 18.76 -23.61
CA LEU A 2 9.21 18.78 -24.35
C LEU A 2 9.83 20.17 -24.49
N LYS A 3 9.03 21.23 -24.69
CA LYS A 3 9.52 22.63 -24.70
C LYS A 3 10.11 23.04 -23.36
N ALA A 4 9.51 22.59 -22.25
CA ALA A 4 10.03 22.84 -20.90
C ALA A 4 11.37 22.12 -20.68
N ILE A 5 11.48 20.85 -21.08
CA ILE A 5 12.75 20.10 -21.01
C ILE A 5 13.86 20.89 -21.73
N VAL A 6 13.62 21.30 -22.99
CA VAL A 6 14.60 22.04 -23.78
C VAL A 6 14.96 23.40 -23.13
N SER A 7 14.00 24.09 -22.51
CA SER A 7 14.26 25.37 -21.86
C SER A 7 15.07 25.23 -20.56
N ILE A 8 14.93 24.12 -19.85
CA ILE A 8 15.66 23.84 -18.58
C ILE A 8 17.07 23.32 -18.86
N ILE A 9 17.18 22.34 -19.77
CA ILE A 9 18.46 21.68 -20.06
C ILE A 9 19.36 22.52 -20.97
N GLY A 10 18.77 23.43 -21.75
CA GLY A 10 19.47 24.29 -22.71
C GLY A 10 19.59 23.68 -24.10
N ARG A 11 19.44 24.52 -25.12
CA ARG A 11 19.60 24.11 -26.54
C ARG A 11 21.04 24.20 -27.03
N ASP A 12 21.77 25.17 -26.49
CA ASP A 12 23.07 25.57 -27.04
C ASP A 12 24.22 24.67 -26.55
N GLU A 13 24.04 24.05 -25.40
CA GLU A 13 24.97 23.07 -24.82
C GLU A 13 24.19 21.85 -24.31
N PRO A 14 23.77 20.93 -25.17
CA PRO A 14 23.03 19.73 -24.73
C PRO A 14 23.91 18.85 -23.84
N PRO A 15 23.35 18.24 -22.79
CA PRO A 15 24.11 17.38 -21.89
C PRO A 15 24.67 16.17 -22.64
N LYS A 16 25.91 15.78 -22.31
CA LYS A 16 26.53 14.60 -22.91
C LYS A 16 25.83 13.29 -22.47
N ASN A 17 25.36 13.25 -21.23
CA ASN A 17 24.68 12.09 -20.66
C ASN A 17 23.31 12.50 -20.12
N ILE A 18 22.30 11.70 -20.38
CA ILE A 18 20.92 11.87 -19.90
C ILE A 18 20.47 10.57 -19.23
N GLY A 19 20.09 10.63 -17.96
CA GLY A 19 19.42 9.54 -17.25
C GLY A 19 17.92 9.57 -17.52
N LEU A 20 17.34 8.41 -17.80
CA LEU A 20 15.89 8.22 -17.94
C LEU A 20 15.44 7.04 -17.09
N GLU A 21 14.26 7.14 -16.51
CA GLU A 21 13.58 6.00 -15.87
C GLU A 21 12.90 5.16 -16.95
N ASN A 22 13.60 4.13 -17.44
CA ASN A 22 13.13 3.29 -18.54
C ASN A 22 11.88 2.49 -18.20
N ASP A 23 11.60 2.28 -16.93
CA ASP A 23 10.40 1.63 -16.40
C ASP A 23 9.15 2.55 -16.41
N HIS A 24 9.35 3.86 -16.62
CA HIS A 24 8.27 4.86 -16.61
C HIS A 24 8.14 5.63 -17.93
N VAL A 25 9.26 5.91 -18.60
CA VAL A 25 9.26 6.67 -19.84
C VAL A 25 8.70 5.82 -20.98
N THR A 26 7.63 6.27 -21.63
CA THR A 26 7.06 5.57 -22.79
C THR A 26 8.03 5.57 -23.97
N LEU A 27 7.93 4.59 -24.86
CA LEU A 27 8.74 4.51 -26.08
C LEU A 27 8.61 5.78 -26.93
N ASP A 28 7.40 6.30 -27.12
CA ASP A 28 7.16 7.55 -27.86
C ASP A 28 7.87 8.74 -27.22
N MET A 29 7.83 8.85 -25.89
CA MET A 29 8.53 9.92 -25.18
C MET A 29 10.05 9.77 -25.29
N ARG A 30 10.55 8.53 -25.20
CA ARG A 30 11.98 8.21 -25.35
C ARG A 30 12.49 8.63 -26.74
N GLU A 31 11.74 8.34 -27.81
CA GLU A 31 12.06 8.73 -29.19
C GLU A 31 12.07 10.26 -29.37
N LYS A 32 11.05 10.93 -28.83
CA LYS A 32 10.95 12.40 -28.89
C LYS A 32 12.11 13.09 -28.15
N ILE A 33 12.48 12.61 -26.96
CA ILE A 33 13.64 13.12 -26.20
C ILE A 33 14.94 12.84 -26.99
N GLY A 34 15.09 11.64 -27.53
CA GLY A 34 16.25 11.26 -28.34
C GLY A 34 16.42 12.14 -29.59
N SER A 35 15.32 12.54 -30.24
CA SER A 35 15.34 13.45 -31.36
C SER A 35 15.78 14.87 -30.97
N LEU A 36 15.49 15.33 -29.79
CA LEU A 36 15.93 16.65 -29.27
C LEU A 36 17.41 16.66 -28.86
N PHE A 37 17.90 15.54 -28.37
CA PHE A 37 19.26 15.38 -27.82
C PHE A 37 20.01 14.26 -28.54
N SER A 38 20.08 14.34 -29.88
CA SER A 38 20.62 13.27 -30.74
C SER A 38 22.09 12.92 -30.52
N PHE A 39 22.87 13.80 -29.87
CA PHE A 39 24.28 13.58 -29.54
C PHE A 39 24.49 13.10 -28.07
N SER A 40 23.42 13.01 -27.28
CA SER A 40 23.52 12.58 -25.90
C SER A 40 23.51 11.06 -25.78
N VAL A 41 24.25 10.55 -24.79
CA VAL A 41 24.18 9.15 -24.37
C VAL A 41 23.08 9.02 -23.32
N PHE A 42 22.21 8.05 -23.49
CA PHE A 42 21.10 7.78 -22.58
C PHE A 42 21.41 6.56 -21.71
N SER A 43 21.18 6.67 -20.41
CA SER A 43 21.34 5.61 -19.44
C SER A 43 20.04 5.39 -18.66
N ASP A 44 19.78 4.15 -18.28
CA ASP A 44 18.71 3.84 -17.34
C ASP A 44 19.13 4.21 -15.92
N VAL A 45 18.29 5.00 -15.25
CA VAL A 45 18.50 5.41 -13.85
C VAL A 45 17.35 4.96 -12.92
N SER A 46 16.43 4.13 -13.41
CA SER A 46 15.24 3.67 -12.67
C SER A 46 15.61 3.11 -11.31
N LYS A 47 16.58 2.19 -11.27
CA LYS A 47 17.04 1.58 -10.02
C LYS A 47 17.58 2.62 -9.02
N HIS A 48 18.37 3.57 -9.48
CA HIS A 48 18.96 4.60 -8.60
C HIS A 48 17.92 5.53 -8.02
N LEU A 49 16.91 5.92 -8.82
CA LEU A 49 15.82 6.76 -8.34
C LEU A 49 14.89 6.01 -7.39
N MET A 50 14.66 4.72 -7.63
CA MET A 50 13.96 3.86 -6.68
C MET A 50 14.71 3.79 -5.34
N GLU A 51 16.03 3.52 -5.36
CA GLU A 51 16.86 3.47 -4.15
C GLU A 51 16.83 4.80 -3.37
N LEU A 52 16.88 5.94 -4.07
CA LEU A 52 16.75 7.26 -3.43
C LEU A 52 15.41 7.45 -2.73
N ARG A 53 14.31 6.92 -3.28
CA ARG A 53 12.97 7.03 -2.65
C ARG A 53 12.78 6.10 -1.46
N MET A 54 13.57 5.03 -1.35
CA MET A 54 13.42 4.07 -0.24
C MET A 54 13.69 4.70 1.12
N ILE A 55 14.66 5.61 1.21
CA ILE A 55 14.99 6.34 2.44
C ILE A 55 14.27 7.70 2.43
N LYS A 56 13.34 7.88 3.34
CA LYS A 56 12.51 9.07 3.43
C LYS A 56 13.19 10.18 4.24
N SER A 57 12.94 11.43 3.85
CA SER A 57 13.27 12.58 4.70
C SER A 57 12.29 12.68 5.89
N ASN A 58 12.62 13.53 6.85
CA ASN A 58 11.71 13.76 7.99
C ASN A 58 10.39 14.39 7.54
N GLU A 59 10.40 15.25 6.53
CA GLU A 59 9.22 15.90 5.97
C GLU A 59 8.32 14.89 5.26
N GLU A 60 8.89 13.93 4.54
CA GLU A 60 8.13 12.83 3.91
C GLU A 60 7.49 11.95 4.98
N ILE A 61 8.22 11.59 6.02
CA ILE A 61 7.71 10.80 7.15
C ILE A 61 6.54 11.51 7.85
N GLU A 62 6.63 12.83 8.07
CA GLU A 62 5.54 13.60 8.68
C GLU A 62 4.27 13.63 7.82
N ILE A 63 4.41 13.73 6.50
CA ILE A 63 3.26 13.63 5.57
C ILE A 63 2.63 12.24 5.68
N ILE A 64 3.44 11.19 5.67
CA ILE A 64 2.99 9.79 5.78
C ILE A 64 2.27 9.57 7.11
N LYS A 65 2.81 10.01 8.25
CA LYS A 65 2.17 9.91 9.58
C LYS A 65 0.83 10.63 9.63
N ASN A 66 0.74 11.82 9.05
CA ASN A 66 -0.53 12.54 8.96
C ASN A 66 -1.53 11.80 8.04
N GLY A 67 -1.04 11.18 6.97
CA GLY A 67 -1.86 10.32 6.11
C GLY A 67 -2.42 9.13 6.89
N ALA A 68 -1.60 8.44 7.71
CA ALA A 68 -2.04 7.33 8.55
C ALA A 68 -3.15 7.77 9.52
N ARG A 69 -2.96 8.89 10.24
CA ARG A 69 -4.01 9.47 11.08
C ARG A 69 -5.31 9.75 10.31
N ILE A 70 -5.22 10.19 9.07
CA ILE A 70 -6.41 10.46 8.23
C ILE A 70 -7.04 9.15 7.76
N ALA A 71 -6.24 8.10 7.49
CA ALA A 71 -6.75 6.77 7.20
C ALA A 71 -7.59 6.22 8.36
N ASP A 72 -7.12 6.38 9.61
CA ASP A 72 -7.86 6.02 10.83
C ASP A 72 -9.21 6.75 10.92
N LEU A 73 -9.25 8.05 10.67
CA LEU A 73 -10.50 8.83 10.66
C LEU A 73 -11.49 8.32 9.60
N GLY A 74 -10.98 7.89 8.44
CA GLY A 74 -11.78 7.22 7.41
C GLY A 74 -12.31 5.88 7.89
N GLY A 75 -11.47 5.08 8.52
CA GLY A 75 -11.82 3.80 9.13
C GLY A 75 -12.89 3.93 10.21
N GLU A 76 -12.73 4.89 11.13
CA GLU A 76 -13.74 5.20 12.14
C GLU A 76 -15.09 5.55 11.54
N GLU A 77 -15.10 6.34 10.46
CA GLU A 77 -16.34 6.73 9.79
C GLU A 77 -17.00 5.54 9.09
N ILE A 78 -16.20 4.65 8.47
CA ILE A 78 -16.68 3.39 7.92
C ILE A 78 -17.36 2.55 9.00
N VAL A 79 -16.71 2.33 10.15
CA VAL A 79 -17.25 1.54 11.26
C VAL A 79 -18.59 2.11 11.75
N LYS A 80 -18.73 3.44 11.86
CA LYS A 80 -19.99 4.08 12.24
C LYS A 80 -21.13 3.81 11.25
N ASN A 81 -20.82 3.54 10.00
CA ASN A 81 -21.78 3.29 8.93
C ASN A 81 -22.05 1.79 8.66
N ILE A 82 -21.34 0.86 9.31
CA ILE A 82 -21.58 -0.58 9.21
C ILE A 82 -22.92 -0.91 9.89
N ARG A 83 -23.93 -1.23 9.07
CA ARG A 83 -25.26 -1.67 9.51
C ARG A 83 -25.85 -2.63 8.50
N GLU A 84 -26.64 -3.60 8.97
CA GLU A 84 -27.40 -4.47 8.10
C GLU A 84 -28.27 -3.64 7.13
N GLY A 85 -28.23 -4.00 5.85
CA GLY A 85 -28.96 -3.35 4.78
C GLY A 85 -28.27 -2.16 4.11
N ASN A 86 -27.24 -1.56 4.71
CA ASN A 86 -26.38 -0.57 4.02
C ASN A 86 -25.57 -1.26 2.92
N THR A 87 -25.22 -0.53 1.90
CA THR A 87 -24.44 -1.04 0.76
C THR A 87 -22.95 -0.77 0.92
N GLU A 88 -22.11 -1.60 0.29
CA GLU A 88 -20.66 -1.39 0.24
C GLU A 88 -20.29 0.01 -0.27
N ILE A 89 -20.99 0.48 -1.32
CA ILE A 89 -20.72 1.79 -1.94
C ILE A 89 -21.09 2.96 -1.01
N GLU A 90 -22.23 2.90 -0.29
CA GLU A 90 -22.62 3.95 0.66
C GLU A 90 -21.63 4.09 1.79
N ILE A 91 -21.15 2.96 2.35
CA ILE A 91 -20.13 2.94 3.40
C ILE A 91 -18.78 3.48 2.87
N SER A 92 -18.40 3.09 1.66
CA SER A 92 -17.16 3.56 1.01
C SER A 92 -17.17 5.07 0.80
N ILE A 93 -18.30 5.63 0.36
CA ILE A 93 -18.45 7.09 0.14
C ILE A 93 -18.33 7.84 1.47
N ALA A 94 -18.92 7.33 2.55
CA ALA A 94 -18.83 7.96 3.87
C ALA A 94 -17.37 8.05 4.37
N GLY A 95 -16.62 6.97 4.28
CA GLY A 95 -15.20 6.95 4.66
C GLY A 95 -14.34 7.87 3.79
N ARG A 96 -14.57 7.86 2.48
CA ARG A 96 -13.86 8.73 1.53
C ARG A 96 -14.15 10.21 1.81
N ASP A 97 -15.42 10.61 1.94
CA ASP A 97 -15.82 11.98 2.24
C ASP A 97 -15.16 12.48 3.54
N ARG A 98 -15.10 11.63 4.57
CA ARG A 98 -14.44 11.97 5.85
C ARG A 98 -12.96 12.26 5.68
N MET A 99 -12.24 11.43 4.93
CA MET A 99 -10.80 11.61 4.68
C MET A 99 -10.52 12.86 3.84
N GLU A 100 -11.23 13.05 2.72
CA GLU A 100 -11.02 14.21 1.85
C GLU A 100 -11.25 15.54 2.57
N ARG A 101 -12.30 15.63 3.39
CA ARG A 101 -12.56 16.84 4.21
C ARG A 101 -11.45 17.11 5.21
N GLU A 102 -10.86 16.09 5.81
CA GLU A 102 -9.75 16.25 6.74
C GLU A 102 -8.46 16.62 6.03
N ILE A 103 -8.18 16.05 4.83
CA ILE A 103 -7.03 16.43 4.01
C ILE A 103 -7.08 17.93 3.69
N VAL A 104 -8.19 18.41 3.12
CA VAL A 104 -8.33 19.84 2.75
C VAL A 104 -8.20 20.78 3.96
N LYS A 105 -8.67 20.35 5.12
CA LYS A 105 -8.55 21.11 6.38
C LYS A 105 -7.09 21.17 6.88
N THR A 106 -6.36 20.06 6.78
CA THR A 106 -4.99 19.93 7.32
C THR A 106 -3.94 20.42 6.31
N TYR A 107 -4.19 20.20 5.03
CA TYR A 107 -3.30 20.53 3.91
C TYR A 107 -4.06 21.28 2.82
N PRO A 108 -4.47 22.54 3.06
CA PRO A 108 -5.31 23.30 2.12
C PRO A 108 -4.63 23.57 0.77
N ASP A 109 -3.31 23.53 0.73
CA ASP A 109 -2.49 23.78 -0.46
C ASP A 109 -1.96 22.47 -1.11
N ALA A 110 -2.46 21.31 -0.72
CA ALA A 110 -2.05 20.04 -1.33
C ALA A 110 -2.50 19.98 -2.79
N GLU A 111 -1.55 19.98 -3.70
CA GLU A 111 -1.83 20.03 -5.16
C GLU A 111 -2.26 18.69 -5.74
N TYR A 112 -1.79 17.58 -5.15
CA TYR A 112 -2.01 16.23 -5.67
C TYR A 112 -2.60 15.33 -4.60
N MET A 113 -3.88 15.01 -4.76
CA MET A 113 -4.65 14.19 -3.84
C MET A 113 -5.43 13.14 -4.63
N ASP A 114 -5.48 11.94 -4.09
CA ASP A 114 -6.36 10.87 -4.57
C ASP A 114 -6.67 9.94 -3.40
N THR A 115 -7.94 9.82 -3.04
CA THR A 115 -8.37 9.10 -1.86
C THR A 115 -9.24 7.93 -2.25
N TRP A 116 -8.85 6.72 -1.84
CA TRP A 116 -9.58 5.50 -2.12
C TRP A 116 -10.17 4.90 -0.86
N VAL A 117 -11.29 4.23 -1.04
CA VAL A 117 -11.86 3.29 -0.09
C VAL A 117 -12.31 2.06 -0.86
N TRP A 118 -11.84 0.90 -0.43
CA TRP A 118 -12.36 -0.40 -0.85
C TRP A 118 -13.00 -1.04 0.37
N PHE A 119 -14.32 -0.92 0.49
CA PHE A 119 -15.09 -1.61 1.50
C PHE A 119 -15.86 -2.74 0.82
N GLN A 120 -15.61 -3.96 1.26
CA GLN A 120 -16.13 -5.18 0.67
C GLN A 120 -16.81 -6.02 1.75
N SER A 121 -17.75 -6.90 1.33
CA SER A 121 -18.52 -7.72 2.26
C SER A 121 -18.77 -9.14 1.72
N GLY A 122 -18.86 -10.12 2.63
CA GLY A 122 -19.06 -11.52 2.30
C GLY A 122 -17.99 -12.03 1.33
N ILE A 123 -18.39 -12.80 0.32
CA ILE A 123 -17.43 -13.36 -0.65
C ILE A 123 -16.69 -12.27 -1.48
N ASN A 124 -17.24 -11.06 -1.58
CA ASN A 124 -16.55 -9.98 -2.28
C ASN A 124 -15.23 -9.56 -1.61
N THR A 125 -14.94 -10.06 -0.41
CA THR A 125 -13.65 -9.87 0.28
C THR A 125 -12.54 -10.77 -0.24
N ASP A 126 -12.80 -11.75 -1.08
CA ASP A 126 -11.87 -12.77 -1.58
C ASP A 126 -10.80 -12.26 -2.55
N GLY A 127 -10.81 -10.99 -2.87
CA GLY A 127 -9.80 -10.32 -3.69
C GLY A 127 -9.25 -9.06 -3.00
N ALA A 128 -7.96 -8.79 -3.19
CA ALA A 128 -7.31 -7.64 -2.55
C ALA A 128 -8.00 -6.32 -2.86
N HIS A 129 -8.44 -6.15 -4.10
CA HIS A 129 -8.97 -4.88 -4.62
C HIS A 129 -10.27 -5.08 -5.40
N ASN A 130 -11.13 -5.98 -4.94
CA ASN A 130 -12.44 -6.14 -5.54
C ASN A 130 -13.23 -4.84 -5.46
N PRO A 131 -13.95 -4.46 -6.52
CA PRO A 131 -14.70 -3.22 -6.54
C PRO A 131 -15.83 -3.26 -5.51
N LYS A 132 -16.06 -2.13 -4.86
CA LYS A 132 -17.24 -1.91 -4.03
C LYS A 132 -18.50 -1.93 -4.88
N THR A 133 -19.53 -2.61 -4.39
CA THR A 133 -20.77 -2.85 -5.14
C THR A 133 -22.00 -2.29 -4.42
N ASN A 134 -23.19 -2.54 -4.98
CA ASN A 134 -24.47 -2.29 -4.33
C ASN A 134 -24.93 -3.46 -3.43
N ARG A 135 -24.04 -4.44 -3.13
CA ARG A 135 -24.35 -5.50 -2.20
C ARG A 135 -24.72 -4.92 -0.85
N LYS A 136 -25.85 -5.38 -0.31
CA LYS A 136 -26.28 -5.01 1.04
C LYS A 136 -25.64 -5.93 2.07
N LEU A 137 -25.18 -5.34 3.14
CA LEU A 137 -24.61 -6.07 4.26
C LEU A 137 -25.69 -6.92 4.95
N THR A 138 -25.32 -8.12 5.30
CA THR A 138 -26.14 -9.05 6.10
C THR A 138 -25.37 -9.53 7.32
N LYS A 139 -26.09 -9.89 8.39
CA LYS A 139 -25.46 -10.44 9.61
C LYS A 139 -24.64 -11.69 9.28
N GLY A 140 -23.49 -11.81 9.89
CA GLY A 140 -22.52 -12.87 9.62
C GLY A 140 -21.55 -12.57 8.47
N ASP A 141 -21.72 -11.45 7.76
CA ASP A 141 -20.76 -11.08 6.72
C ASP A 141 -19.37 -10.81 7.31
N ILE A 142 -18.35 -11.39 6.67
CA ILE A 142 -16.99 -10.89 6.75
C ILE A 142 -16.92 -9.56 6.00
N LEU A 143 -16.22 -8.58 6.56
CA LEU A 143 -16.08 -7.24 6.02
C LEU A 143 -14.60 -6.89 5.89
N SER A 144 -14.23 -6.30 4.77
CA SER A 144 -12.89 -5.75 4.55
C SER A 144 -12.97 -4.23 4.48
N LEU A 145 -12.42 -3.58 5.51
CA LEU A 145 -12.28 -2.14 5.60
C LEU A 145 -10.91 -1.75 5.05
N ASN A 146 -10.87 -0.94 3.99
CA ASN A 146 -9.62 -0.49 3.40
C ASN A 146 -9.71 1.01 3.07
N THR A 147 -8.83 1.82 3.66
CA THR A 147 -8.74 3.27 3.46
C THR A 147 -7.37 3.68 2.98
N PHE A 148 -7.30 4.50 1.93
CA PHE A 148 -6.07 4.92 1.28
C PHE A 148 -6.12 6.42 0.98
N PRO A 149 -5.81 7.30 1.94
CA PRO A 149 -5.63 8.71 1.65
C PRO A 149 -4.30 8.95 0.95
N MET A 150 -4.29 9.95 0.06
CA MET A 150 -3.09 10.49 -0.54
C MET A 150 -2.97 11.98 -0.26
N ILE A 151 -1.82 12.42 0.25
CA ILE A 151 -1.51 13.82 0.54
C ILE A 151 -0.25 14.19 -0.24
N SER A 152 -0.35 15.17 -1.14
CA SER A 152 0.79 15.64 -1.96
C SER A 152 1.53 14.50 -2.67
N GLY A 153 0.79 13.48 -3.09
CA GLY A 153 1.34 12.29 -3.76
C GLY A 153 1.77 11.15 -2.83
N TYR A 154 1.76 11.32 -1.50
CA TYR A 154 2.13 10.28 -0.55
C TYR A 154 0.90 9.50 -0.08
N TYR A 155 0.88 8.21 -0.39
CA TYR A 155 -0.14 7.29 0.08
C TYR A 155 0.16 6.77 1.48
N THR A 156 -0.94 6.48 2.18
CA THR A 156 -0.96 5.63 3.37
C THR A 156 -2.12 4.65 3.27
N ALA A 157 -2.18 3.69 4.17
CA ALA A 157 -3.22 2.68 4.17
C ALA A 157 -3.56 2.22 5.59
N LEU A 158 -4.82 1.84 5.77
CA LEU A 158 -5.30 1.06 6.88
C LEU A 158 -6.22 -0.01 6.33
N GLU A 159 -5.97 -1.28 6.68
CA GLU A 159 -6.91 -2.35 6.35
C GLU A 159 -7.19 -3.21 7.56
N ARG A 160 -8.47 -3.60 7.72
CA ARG A 160 -8.93 -4.45 8.82
C ARG A 160 -10.00 -5.41 8.35
N THR A 161 -9.94 -6.63 8.88
CA THR A 161 -11.05 -7.57 8.80
C THR A 161 -12.01 -7.33 9.96
N LEU A 162 -13.28 -7.24 9.65
CA LEU A 162 -14.36 -7.07 10.61
C LEU A 162 -15.46 -8.10 10.32
N PHE A 163 -16.41 -8.24 11.25
CA PHE A 163 -17.59 -9.08 11.07
C PHE A 163 -18.84 -8.30 11.47
N LEU A 164 -19.93 -8.48 10.72
CA LEU A 164 -21.19 -7.88 11.07
C LEU A 164 -21.98 -8.79 12.03
N ASP A 165 -22.14 -8.36 13.26
CA ASP A 165 -22.88 -9.03 14.35
C ASP A 165 -22.18 -10.29 14.89
N HIS A 166 -21.85 -11.27 14.07
CA HIS A 166 -21.17 -12.51 14.46
C HIS A 166 -20.26 -13.03 13.35
N ALA A 167 -19.39 -13.95 13.72
CA ALA A 167 -18.57 -14.74 12.79
C ALA A 167 -18.78 -16.23 13.08
N ASP A 168 -18.64 -17.08 12.06
CA ASP A 168 -18.56 -18.52 12.27
C ASP A 168 -17.16 -18.93 12.74
N ASP A 169 -17.06 -20.15 13.28
CA ASP A 169 -15.81 -20.66 13.89
C ASP A 169 -14.66 -20.76 12.88
N GLU A 170 -14.95 -21.10 11.60
CA GLU A 170 -13.91 -21.25 10.59
C GLU A 170 -13.39 -19.88 10.14
N SER A 171 -14.27 -18.89 10.02
CA SER A 171 -13.91 -17.50 9.75
C SER A 171 -13.06 -16.91 10.89
N LEU A 172 -13.42 -17.19 12.15
CA LEU A 172 -12.61 -16.75 13.30
C LEU A 172 -11.22 -17.38 13.30
N LYS A 173 -11.10 -18.69 13.03
CA LYS A 173 -9.80 -19.37 12.93
C LYS A 173 -8.91 -18.78 11.85
N ALA A 174 -9.47 -18.49 10.68
CA ALA A 174 -8.74 -17.88 9.59
C ALA A 174 -8.27 -16.47 9.95
N TRP A 175 -9.15 -15.65 10.54
CA TRP A 175 -8.82 -14.32 11.02
C TRP A 175 -7.73 -14.36 12.11
N GLU A 176 -7.87 -15.23 13.12
CA GLU A 176 -6.87 -15.39 14.19
C GLU A 176 -5.50 -15.80 13.65
N ALA A 177 -5.47 -16.69 12.65
CA ALA A 177 -4.22 -17.08 11.99
C ALA A 177 -3.56 -15.88 11.29
N ASN A 178 -4.34 -15.08 10.55
CA ASN A 178 -3.85 -13.88 9.88
C ASN A 178 -3.32 -12.83 10.88
N VAL A 179 -4.05 -12.56 11.97
CA VAL A 179 -3.65 -11.65 13.04
C VAL A 179 -2.38 -12.14 13.74
N LYS A 180 -2.22 -13.45 13.94
CA LYS A 180 -1.00 -14.01 14.54
C LYS A 180 0.22 -13.77 13.66
N VAL A 181 0.09 -13.97 12.37
CA VAL A 181 1.16 -13.71 11.39
C VAL A 181 1.45 -12.20 11.32
N HIS A 182 0.42 -11.36 11.29
CA HIS A 182 0.57 -9.91 11.32
C HIS A 182 1.38 -9.44 12.56
N LYS A 183 0.99 -9.87 13.76
CA LYS A 183 1.70 -9.53 15.01
C LYS A 183 3.15 -9.99 14.96
N ARG A 184 3.41 -11.20 14.44
CA ARG A 184 4.78 -11.69 14.30
C ARG A 184 5.59 -10.82 13.33
N GLY A 185 4.99 -10.41 12.21
CA GLY A 185 5.61 -9.50 11.25
C GLY A 185 6.00 -8.16 11.86
N LEU A 186 5.12 -7.55 12.68
CA LEU A 186 5.43 -6.31 13.40
C LEU A 186 6.67 -6.44 14.31
N GLU A 187 6.90 -7.61 14.93
CA GLU A 187 8.08 -7.87 15.77
C GLU A 187 9.37 -8.05 14.95
N LEU A 188 9.25 -8.56 13.73
CA LEU A 188 10.39 -8.86 12.86
C LEU A 188 10.90 -7.63 12.10
N ILE A 189 10.03 -6.68 11.80
CA ILE A 189 10.37 -5.46 11.05
C ILE A 189 11.21 -4.54 11.93
N LYS A 190 12.53 -4.49 11.66
CA LYS A 190 13.49 -3.64 12.35
C LYS A 190 14.74 -3.43 11.49
N PRO A 191 15.56 -2.40 11.76
CA PRO A 191 16.77 -2.17 10.96
C PRO A 191 17.72 -3.37 11.03
N GLY A 192 18.39 -3.65 9.91
CA GLY A 192 19.35 -4.74 9.76
C GLY A 192 18.75 -6.09 9.37
N VAL A 193 17.42 -6.24 9.31
CA VAL A 193 16.76 -7.49 8.88
C VAL A 193 16.49 -7.44 7.39
N LYS A 194 16.64 -8.57 6.70
CA LYS A 194 16.28 -8.69 5.27
C LYS A 194 14.79 -8.92 5.07
N CYS A 195 14.25 -8.35 4.01
CA CYS A 195 12.85 -8.57 3.60
C CYS A 195 12.55 -10.06 3.36
N SER A 196 13.46 -10.79 2.69
CA SER A 196 13.31 -12.24 2.43
C SER A 196 13.30 -13.07 3.72
N ASP A 197 14.11 -12.73 4.72
CA ASP A 197 14.15 -13.46 6.00
C ASP A 197 12.84 -13.33 6.76
N ILE A 198 12.25 -12.12 6.79
CA ILE A 198 10.92 -11.88 7.36
C ILE A 198 9.87 -12.74 6.64
N CYS A 199 9.91 -12.76 5.31
CA CYS A 199 8.96 -13.51 4.51
C CYS A 199 9.05 -15.02 4.77
N HIS A 200 10.26 -15.58 4.84
CA HIS A 200 10.47 -17.00 5.12
C HIS A 200 9.92 -17.40 6.49
N GLU A 201 10.18 -16.62 7.54
CA GLU A 201 9.67 -16.90 8.88
C GLU A 201 8.14 -16.84 8.94
N LEU A 202 7.53 -15.86 8.29
CA LEU A 202 6.07 -15.74 8.23
C LEU A 202 5.42 -16.87 7.39
N ASN A 203 6.10 -17.37 6.36
CA ASN A 203 5.67 -18.56 5.62
C ASN A 203 5.66 -19.81 6.50
N GLU A 204 6.71 -20.02 7.30
CA GLU A 204 6.77 -21.13 8.25
C GLU A 204 5.59 -21.05 9.23
N LEU A 205 5.32 -19.88 9.78
CA LEU A 205 4.19 -19.68 10.69
C LEU A 205 2.84 -19.94 10.01
N PHE A 206 2.61 -19.44 8.78
CA PHE A 206 1.38 -19.76 8.05
C PHE A 206 1.28 -21.24 7.68
N ALA A 207 2.38 -21.94 7.40
CA ALA A 207 2.39 -23.37 7.16
C ALA A 207 2.02 -24.16 8.42
N GLU A 208 2.56 -23.81 9.58
CA GLU A 208 2.20 -24.40 10.87
C GLU A 208 0.72 -24.21 11.22
N LEU A 209 0.15 -23.06 10.88
CA LEU A 209 -1.26 -22.75 11.07
C LEU A 209 -2.18 -23.38 10.01
N GLY A 210 -1.61 -23.93 8.93
CA GLY A 210 -2.35 -24.59 7.85
C GLY A 210 -2.92 -23.65 6.78
N TYR A 211 -2.49 -22.37 6.74
CA TYR A 211 -3.06 -21.36 5.84
C TYR A 211 -2.10 -20.87 4.74
N LEU A 212 -0.85 -21.34 4.67
CA LEU A 212 0.11 -20.85 3.67
C LEU A 212 -0.41 -20.96 2.23
N HIS A 213 -1.15 -21.99 1.90
CA HIS A 213 -1.69 -22.23 0.56
C HIS A 213 -2.80 -21.26 0.15
N TYR A 214 -3.32 -20.47 1.09
CA TYR A 214 -4.29 -19.39 0.84
C TYR A 214 -3.62 -18.01 0.76
N ARG A 215 -2.32 -17.91 1.02
CA ARG A 215 -1.56 -16.67 0.80
C ARG A 215 -1.31 -16.45 -0.69
N THR A 216 -1.61 -15.27 -1.21
CA THR A 216 -1.49 -14.95 -2.64
C THR A 216 -0.51 -13.81 -2.95
N PHE A 217 -0.12 -13.02 -1.96
CA PHE A 217 0.78 -11.88 -2.09
C PHE A 217 1.97 -11.99 -1.12
N GLY A 218 2.93 -11.07 -1.22
CA GLY A 218 3.93 -10.82 -0.18
C GLY A 218 3.29 -10.36 1.12
N TYR A 219 4.11 -10.07 2.12
CA TYR A 219 3.63 -9.65 3.45
C TYR A 219 3.65 -8.14 3.67
N GLY A 220 4.03 -7.38 2.66
CA GLY A 220 4.05 -5.93 2.73
C GLY A 220 4.89 -5.32 1.60
N HIS A 221 4.80 -4.01 1.47
CA HIS A 221 5.51 -3.26 0.45
C HIS A 221 5.85 -1.85 0.96
N SER A 222 6.68 -1.13 0.21
CA SER A 222 7.04 0.25 0.51
C SER A 222 5.85 1.19 0.46
N PHE A 223 5.95 2.27 1.23
CA PHE A 223 5.10 3.45 1.13
C PHE A 223 5.95 4.68 0.87
N GLY A 224 5.44 5.58 0.00
CA GLY A 224 6.11 6.79 -0.42
C GLY A 224 5.31 7.53 -1.47
N VAL A 225 5.98 8.37 -2.25
CA VAL A 225 5.35 9.13 -3.33
C VAL A 225 4.82 8.20 -4.41
N LEU A 226 3.53 8.34 -4.75
CA LEU A 226 2.82 7.56 -5.79
C LEU A 226 2.91 6.03 -5.62
N SER A 227 3.08 5.52 -4.41
CA SER A 227 3.44 4.14 -4.12
C SER A 227 2.51 3.06 -4.73
N HIS A 228 1.23 3.36 -4.95
CA HIS A 228 0.30 2.43 -5.59
C HIS A 228 0.26 2.50 -7.12
N PHE A 229 0.86 3.52 -7.76
CA PHE A 229 0.84 3.68 -9.20
C PHE A 229 2.23 3.48 -9.82
N TYR A 230 3.15 4.42 -9.57
CA TYR A 230 4.42 4.49 -10.27
C TYR A 230 5.63 4.57 -9.35
N GLY A 231 5.43 5.01 -8.11
CA GLY A 231 6.52 5.27 -7.17
C GLY A 231 6.79 4.12 -6.19
N ARG A 232 6.14 2.96 -6.38
CA ARG A 232 6.36 1.80 -5.52
C ARG A 232 7.81 1.34 -5.64
N GLU A 233 8.51 1.35 -4.53
CA GLU A 233 9.89 0.86 -4.46
C GLU A 233 9.87 -0.67 -4.44
N ALA A 234 9.89 -1.30 -5.62
CA ALA A 234 9.84 -2.76 -5.78
C ALA A 234 11.03 -3.49 -5.13
N GLY A 235 12.11 -2.76 -4.83
CA GLY A 235 13.22 -3.26 -4.03
C GLY A 235 12.96 -3.26 -2.52
N LEU A 236 11.80 -2.76 -2.05
CA LEU A 236 11.41 -2.75 -0.64
C LEU A 236 10.02 -3.40 -0.51
N GLU A 237 9.99 -4.70 -0.69
CA GLU A 237 8.80 -5.53 -0.52
C GLU A 237 9.14 -6.73 0.37
N LEU A 238 8.23 -7.14 1.24
CA LEU A 238 8.38 -8.33 2.08
C LEU A 238 8.00 -9.57 1.27
N ARG A 239 8.95 -10.02 0.47
CA ARG A 239 8.84 -11.17 -0.45
C ARG A 239 10.09 -12.04 -0.38
N GLU A 240 9.93 -13.31 -0.78
CA GLU A 240 10.99 -14.34 -0.74
C GLU A 240 12.20 -13.99 -1.61
N ASP A 241 11.98 -13.22 -2.68
CA ASP A 241 12.99 -12.87 -3.70
C ASP A 241 13.62 -11.48 -3.50
N ILE A 242 13.34 -10.81 -2.37
CA ILE A 242 13.84 -9.46 -2.07
C ILE A 242 14.81 -9.50 -0.89
N ASP A 243 16.09 -9.35 -1.18
CA ASP A 243 17.20 -9.37 -0.20
C ASP A 243 17.55 -7.98 0.39
N THR A 244 16.71 -6.98 0.15
CA THR A 244 16.90 -5.64 0.73
C THR A 244 16.94 -5.73 2.25
N VAL A 245 17.95 -5.12 2.85
CA VAL A 245 18.08 -4.97 4.30
C VAL A 245 17.34 -3.71 4.72
N LEU A 246 16.50 -3.82 5.73
CA LEU A 246 15.75 -2.68 6.26
C LEU A 246 16.71 -1.68 6.92
N GLU A 247 16.53 -0.40 6.62
CA GLU A 247 17.35 0.71 7.12
C GLU A 247 16.49 1.80 7.76
N GLU A 248 17.08 2.63 8.62
CA GLU A 248 16.42 3.79 9.22
C GLU A 248 15.79 4.68 8.14
N ASN A 249 14.61 5.19 8.41
CA ASN A 249 13.78 6.02 7.51
C ASN A 249 13.19 5.31 6.28
N MET A 250 13.31 4.01 6.16
CA MET A 250 12.44 3.25 5.27
C MET A 250 11.03 3.17 5.84
N VAL A 251 10.03 3.14 4.96
CA VAL A 251 8.62 2.97 5.34
C VAL A 251 8.06 1.76 4.60
N VAL A 252 7.55 0.80 5.35
CA VAL A 252 7.05 -0.47 4.83
C VAL A 252 5.74 -0.87 5.52
N SER A 253 4.84 -1.52 4.79
CA SER A 253 3.66 -2.14 5.39
C SER A 253 3.96 -3.51 6.00
N MET A 254 3.10 -3.91 6.96
CA MET A 254 2.91 -5.29 7.36
C MET A 254 1.46 -5.67 7.03
N GLU A 255 1.27 -6.51 6.00
CA GLU A 255 0.00 -6.73 5.33
C GLU A 255 -0.19 -8.21 4.96
N PRO A 256 -0.27 -9.14 5.93
CA PRO A 256 -0.57 -10.52 5.61
C PRO A 256 -2.01 -10.64 5.12
N MET A 257 -2.21 -11.45 4.08
CA MET A 257 -3.52 -11.69 3.50
C MET A 257 -3.73 -13.16 3.18
N ILE A 258 -4.87 -13.71 3.61
CA ILE A 258 -5.37 -15.02 3.21
C ILE A 258 -6.67 -14.84 2.41
N MET A 259 -6.81 -15.57 1.31
CA MET A 259 -8.01 -15.58 0.49
C MET A 259 -8.50 -17.03 0.35
N ILE A 260 -9.61 -17.33 1.02
CA ILE A 260 -10.23 -18.65 1.02
C ILE A 260 -11.32 -18.66 -0.07
N PRO A 261 -11.20 -19.51 -1.09
CA PRO A 261 -12.14 -19.54 -2.21
C PRO A 261 -13.56 -19.90 -1.78
N GLU A 262 -14.55 -19.42 -2.55
CA GLU A 262 -15.96 -19.76 -2.37
C GLU A 262 -16.17 -21.28 -2.32
N GLY A 263 -17.07 -21.72 -1.46
CA GLY A 263 -17.37 -23.14 -1.24
C GLY A 263 -16.49 -23.84 -0.21
N ASN A 264 -15.46 -23.19 0.30
CA ASN A 264 -14.65 -23.69 1.41
C ASN A 264 -15.13 -23.11 2.75
N PRO A 265 -14.93 -23.83 3.88
CA PRO A 265 -15.19 -23.27 5.21
C PRO A 265 -14.39 -22.00 5.44
N GLY A 266 -15.03 -20.94 5.94
CA GLY A 266 -14.41 -19.64 6.14
C GLY A 266 -14.12 -18.87 4.83
N ALA A 267 -14.85 -19.14 3.73
CA ALA A 267 -14.65 -18.46 2.45
C ALA A 267 -14.72 -16.94 2.57
N GLY A 268 -13.72 -16.25 2.00
CA GLY A 268 -13.55 -14.80 2.04
C GLY A 268 -12.09 -14.39 2.17
N GLY A 269 -11.84 -13.09 2.29
CA GLY A 269 -10.49 -12.52 2.43
C GLY A 269 -10.28 -11.92 3.82
N TYR A 270 -9.14 -12.26 4.42
CA TYR A 270 -8.73 -11.82 5.76
C TYR A 270 -7.45 -11.03 5.63
N ARG A 271 -7.43 -9.80 6.14
CA ARG A 271 -6.29 -8.89 6.05
C ARG A 271 -6.18 -7.99 7.26
N GLU A 272 -4.95 -7.69 7.62
CA GLU A 272 -4.57 -6.66 8.56
C GLU A 272 -3.43 -5.88 7.92
N HIS A 273 -3.49 -4.56 7.90
CA HIS A 273 -2.50 -3.73 7.24
C HIS A 273 -2.14 -2.55 8.12
N ASP A 274 -0.90 -2.52 8.56
CA ASP A 274 -0.28 -1.42 9.27
C ASP A 274 0.92 -0.89 8.49
N ILE A 275 1.26 0.37 8.70
CA ILE A 275 2.45 1.01 8.13
C ILE A 275 3.46 1.25 9.24
N LEU A 276 4.71 0.92 8.95
CA LEU A 276 5.81 1.05 9.89
C LEU A 276 6.89 1.98 9.33
N VAL A 277 7.34 2.90 10.17
CA VAL A 277 8.53 3.71 9.94
C VAL A 277 9.71 3.07 10.65
N ILE A 278 10.73 2.69 9.90
CA ILE A 278 11.93 2.07 10.47
C ILE A 278 12.75 3.14 11.20
N GLY A 279 12.98 2.94 12.47
CA GLY A 279 13.85 3.77 13.31
C GLY A 279 15.21 3.12 13.57
N LYS A 280 16.00 3.70 14.48
CA LYS A 280 17.36 3.21 14.83
C LYS A 280 17.38 1.84 15.47
N ASP A 281 16.42 1.56 16.36
CA ASP A 281 16.41 0.38 17.22
C ASP A 281 15.21 -0.55 16.97
N GLY A 282 14.29 -0.16 16.07
CA GLY A 282 13.06 -0.88 15.77
C GLY A 282 12.22 -0.16 14.73
N ALA A 283 10.92 -0.45 14.69
CA ALA A 283 9.97 0.23 13.81
C ALA A 283 8.80 0.81 14.61
N GLU A 284 8.36 2.00 14.22
CA GLU A 284 7.17 2.66 14.75
C GLU A 284 5.97 2.28 13.88
N ASN A 285 4.96 1.67 14.47
CA ASN A 285 3.66 1.48 13.83
C ASN A 285 2.88 2.79 13.92
N ILE A 286 2.45 3.34 12.80
CA ILE A 286 1.84 4.67 12.67
C ILE A 286 0.38 4.64 12.27
#